data_9a0deafe1fd0aaa5eb39c23a47040e36
#
_entry.id   9a0deafe1fd0aaa5eb39c23a47040e36
#
_cell.length_a   1.000
_cell.length_b   1.000
_cell.length_c   1.000
_cell.angle_alpha   90.00
_cell.angle_beta   90.00
_cell.angle_gamma   90.00
#
_symmetry.space_group_name_H-M   'P 1'
#
loop_
_entity.id
_entity.type
_entity.pdbx_description
1 polymer ?
#
loop_
_entity_poly.entity_id
_entity_poly.type
_entity_poly.pdbx_seq_one_letter_code
_entity_poly.pdbx_strand_id
1 'polypeptide(L)'
;LSIKYSAISFDAIIPFQDKASVENAINCLMTLLYLGYLPEVIKERMQLLYSVEMRLKVKNGINNTALIDDSYSSDYQSLKIALDFLEQQKQYKKKTIILSDIIQSGLPIDALYHKVSELITSNKIDRIIAIGEEISVYSGHFKNIITYKNKAEFLADFKNLIFENETILIKGARIFQFEEITTLLEEKTHETVLEINLNAISHNLNFFRSKLKPETKLMVMVKAFGYGSGGFEIAKLLEYHKVDYLGVAFADEGISLKSAGITLPIMVMNPENTSFSAIIEHQLEPEIYSIKGLRAFLKIAEQKNLEKYPVHIKLDTGMHRLGFQENDLEELIATLKNTPSIKVKSILSHMATSDDLEHHEFAKSQIALFEKLSSKIVSELSINPIRHILNTSGISNYPEAQYDMVRLGIGVYGVSNDASETKYLENVGTLKSIISQIRTIPAGESVGYGRRFMADSETKIATIPIGYADGIPRSWGNETGFVMIKNQKANIVGSVCMDMLMVNVTDIKCLEGES
;
A
#
# COMPACT_ATOMS: atom_id res chain seq x y z
N LEU A 1 -9.13 -32.94 -4.44
CA LEU A 1 -7.88 -33.68 -4.31
C LEU A 1 -8.13 -34.95 -3.54
N SER A 2 -7.69 -36.11 -4.06
CA SER A 2 -7.68 -37.37 -3.32
C SER A 2 -6.27 -37.64 -2.80
N ILE A 3 -6.15 -37.76 -1.51
CA ILE A 3 -4.86 -37.82 -0.80
C ILE A 3 -4.67 -39.21 -0.21
N LYS A 4 -3.49 -39.79 -0.47
CA LYS A 4 -3.01 -40.99 0.23
C LYS A 4 -1.63 -40.69 0.81
N TYR A 5 -1.51 -40.75 2.13
CA TYR A 5 -0.27 -40.50 2.84
C TYR A 5 -0.11 -41.54 3.95
N SER A 6 0.84 -42.45 3.83
CA SER A 6 1.01 -43.60 4.74
C SER A 6 -0.30 -44.41 4.90
N ALA A 7 -0.81 -44.54 6.11
CA ALA A 7 -2.09 -45.21 6.41
C ALA A 7 -3.33 -44.31 6.32
N ILE A 8 -3.15 -43.03 5.98
CA ILE A 8 -4.23 -42.01 5.93
C ILE A 8 -4.69 -41.86 4.49
N SER A 9 -6.02 -41.92 4.26
CA SER A 9 -6.63 -41.61 2.98
C SER A 9 -7.88 -40.75 3.16
N PHE A 10 -7.94 -39.61 2.46
CA PHE A 10 -9.08 -38.70 2.51
C PHE A 10 -9.16 -37.81 1.27
N ASP A 11 -10.30 -37.17 1.07
CA ASP A 11 -10.52 -36.19 0.02
C ASP A 11 -10.55 -34.80 0.60
N ALA A 12 -9.89 -33.84 -0.06
CA ALA A 12 -9.94 -32.42 0.26
C ALA A 12 -10.42 -31.60 -0.94
N ILE A 13 -11.29 -30.63 -0.69
CA ILE A 13 -11.76 -29.67 -1.68
C ILE A 13 -10.87 -28.42 -1.60
N ILE A 14 -10.44 -27.92 -2.77
CA ILE A 14 -9.71 -26.66 -2.91
C ILE A 14 -10.46 -25.76 -3.89
N PRO A 15 -10.44 -24.43 -3.72
CA PRO A 15 -11.20 -23.50 -4.57
C PRO A 15 -10.48 -23.11 -5.87
N PHE A 16 -9.51 -23.91 -6.35
CA PHE A 16 -8.73 -23.62 -7.55
C PHE A 16 -8.81 -24.74 -8.58
N GLN A 17 -8.62 -24.36 -9.85
CA GLN A 17 -8.52 -25.30 -10.97
C GLN A 17 -7.22 -25.10 -11.76
N ASP A 18 -6.52 -23.97 -11.60
CA ASP A 18 -5.24 -23.73 -12.27
C ASP A 18 -4.11 -24.56 -11.65
N LYS A 19 -3.17 -24.96 -12.51
CA LYS A 19 -2.10 -25.89 -12.13
C LYS A 19 -1.19 -25.36 -11.01
N ALA A 20 -0.86 -24.06 -11.03
CA ALA A 20 0.06 -23.47 -10.06
C ALA A 20 -0.57 -23.39 -8.66
N SER A 21 -1.83 -22.93 -8.56
CA SER A 21 -2.56 -22.89 -7.29
C SER A 21 -2.82 -24.28 -6.74
N VAL A 22 -3.12 -25.25 -7.59
CA VAL A 22 -3.29 -26.67 -7.21
C VAL A 22 -1.97 -27.24 -6.66
N GLU A 23 -0.83 -27.00 -7.31
CA GLU A 23 0.49 -27.46 -6.86
C GLU A 23 0.89 -26.83 -5.52
N ASN A 24 0.67 -25.54 -5.34
CA ASN A 24 0.89 -24.85 -4.08
C ASN A 24 0.00 -25.40 -2.96
N ALA A 25 -1.28 -25.65 -3.24
CA ALA A 25 -2.19 -26.25 -2.29
C ALA A 25 -1.75 -27.66 -1.88
N ILE A 26 -1.25 -28.47 -2.82
CA ILE A 26 -0.69 -29.80 -2.54
C ILE A 26 0.54 -29.68 -1.63
N ASN A 27 1.46 -28.76 -1.90
CA ASN A 27 2.63 -28.55 -1.07
C ASN A 27 2.27 -28.13 0.36
N CYS A 28 1.29 -27.21 0.53
CA CYS A 28 0.75 -26.85 1.84
C CYS A 28 0.14 -28.07 2.55
N LEU A 29 -0.68 -28.84 1.87
CA LEU A 29 -1.33 -30.04 2.41
C LEU A 29 -0.31 -31.07 2.87
N MET A 30 0.71 -31.36 2.06
CA MET A 30 1.77 -32.32 2.39
C MET A 30 2.58 -31.84 3.59
N THR A 31 2.85 -30.54 3.68
CA THR A 31 3.54 -29.95 4.84
C THR A 31 2.73 -30.10 6.12
N LEU A 32 1.41 -29.85 6.07
CA LEU A 32 0.52 -30.02 7.22
C LEU A 32 0.45 -31.49 7.68
N LEU A 33 0.38 -32.44 6.75
CA LEU A 33 0.44 -33.88 7.06
C LEU A 33 1.79 -34.25 7.72
N TYR A 34 2.89 -33.75 7.18
CA TYR A 34 4.23 -33.98 7.75
C TYR A 34 4.35 -33.41 9.18
N LEU A 35 3.74 -32.26 9.46
CA LEU A 35 3.68 -31.65 10.79
C LEU A 35 2.68 -32.33 11.73
N GLY A 36 1.94 -33.36 11.29
CA GLY A 36 1.06 -34.16 12.12
C GLY A 36 -0.33 -33.57 12.35
N TYR A 37 -0.78 -32.63 11.52
CA TYR A 37 -2.16 -32.14 11.59
C TYR A 37 -3.17 -33.21 11.19
N LEU A 38 -4.34 -33.22 11.86
CA LEU A 38 -5.40 -34.19 11.59
C LEU A 38 -6.09 -33.93 10.22
N PRO A 39 -6.51 -34.98 9.51
CA PRO A 39 -7.17 -34.87 8.21
C PRO A 39 -8.39 -33.93 8.22
N GLU A 40 -9.18 -33.92 9.28
CA GLU A 40 -10.38 -33.08 9.44
C GLU A 40 -10.00 -31.59 9.44
N VAL A 41 -8.94 -31.23 10.18
CA VAL A 41 -8.41 -29.86 10.24
C VAL A 41 -7.87 -29.44 8.87
N ILE A 42 -7.15 -30.34 8.20
CA ILE A 42 -6.60 -30.09 6.87
C ILE A 42 -7.73 -29.85 5.86
N LYS A 43 -8.77 -30.70 5.83
CA LYS A 43 -9.94 -30.51 4.95
C LYS A 43 -10.59 -29.15 5.11
N GLU A 44 -10.83 -28.75 6.35
CA GLU A 44 -11.45 -27.45 6.66
C GLU A 44 -10.57 -26.29 6.17
N ARG A 45 -9.27 -26.32 6.46
CA ARG A 45 -8.32 -25.27 6.07
C ARG A 45 -8.12 -25.18 4.57
N MET A 46 -8.08 -26.31 3.88
CA MET A 46 -7.91 -26.35 2.41
C MET A 46 -9.09 -25.70 1.67
N GLN A 47 -10.31 -25.76 2.22
CA GLN A 47 -11.47 -25.07 1.65
C GLN A 47 -11.43 -23.55 1.82
N LEU A 48 -10.73 -23.06 2.84
CA LEU A 48 -10.56 -21.65 3.13
C LEU A 48 -9.43 -20.99 2.33
N LEU A 49 -8.69 -21.76 1.52
CA LEU A 49 -7.68 -21.20 0.64
C LEU A 49 -8.35 -20.26 -0.37
N TYR A 50 -7.75 -19.13 -0.59
CA TYR A 50 -8.15 -18.20 -1.65
C TYR A 50 -7.05 -18.12 -2.71
N SER A 51 -7.47 -17.85 -3.95
CA SER A 51 -6.50 -17.60 -5.01
C SER A 51 -5.66 -16.38 -4.63
N VAL A 52 -4.37 -16.57 -4.42
CA VAL A 52 -3.46 -15.43 -4.46
C VAL A 52 -3.58 -14.89 -5.88
N GLU A 53 -4.17 -13.71 -6.05
CA GLU A 53 -4.24 -13.07 -7.36
C GLU A 53 -2.84 -13.15 -7.98
N MET A 54 -2.74 -13.92 -9.06
CA MET A 54 -1.50 -13.96 -9.84
C MET A 54 -1.26 -12.52 -10.25
N ARG A 55 -0.07 -12.00 -10.01
CA ARG A 55 0.32 -10.60 -10.29
C ARG A 55 0.24 -10.24 -11.78
N LEU A 56 -0.08 -11.21 -12.62
CA LEU A 56 -0.31 -11.10 -14.06
C LEU A 56 -1.67 -10.43 -14.30
N LYS A 57 -1.72 -9.10 -14.30
CA LYS A 57 -2.90 -8.33 -14.71
C LYS A 57 -2.74 -7.93 -16.17
N VAL A 58 -3.82 -8.14 -16.95
CA VAL A 58 -3.89 -7.60 -18.31
C VAL A 58 -4.37 -6.17 -18.23
N LYS A 59 -3.59 -5.23 -18.77
CA LYS A 59 -3.88 -3.81 -18.88
C LYS A 59 -4.00 -3.41 -20.35
N ASN A 60 -4.75 -2.35 -20.63
CA ASN A 60 -4.72 -1.76 -21.97
C ASN A 60 -3.41 -0.99 -22.18
N GLY A 61 -2.80 -1.19 -23.33
CA GLY A 61 -1.60 -0.47 -23.74
C GLY A 61 -1.84 0.48 -24.91
N ILE A 62 -0.85 1.32 -25.18
CA ILE A 62 -0.88 2.26 -26.32
C ILE A 62 -1.08 1.50 -27.65
N ASN A 63 -1.63 2.18 -28.65
CA ASN A 63 -1.76 1.66 -30.03
C ASN A 63 -2.46 0.28 -30.11
N ASN A 64 -3.54 0.11 -29.34
CA ASN A 64 -4.32 -1.12 -29.33
C ASN A 64 -3.48 -2.36 -28.94
N THR A 65 -2.70 -2.26 -27.86
CA THR A 65 -1.95 -3.38 -27.29
C THR A 65 -2.55 -3.85 -25.97
N ALA A 66 -2.27 -5.10 -25.59
CA ALA A 66 -2.57 -5.61 -24.25
C ALA A 66 -1.27 -5.87 -23.51
N LEU A 67 -1.15 -5.36 -22.30
CA LEU A 67 0.06 -5.50 -21.48
C LEU A 67 -0.18 -6.52 -20.39
N ILE A 68 0.77 -7.41 -20.19
CA ILE A 68 0.84 -8.32 -19.05
C ILE A 68 2.05 -7.89 -18.24
N ASP A 69 1.80 -7.32 -17.06
CA ASP A 69 2.86 -6.83 -16.18
C ASP A 69 3.26 -7.92 -15.17
N ASP A 70 4.49 -8.40 -15.28
CA ASP A 70 5.16 -9.32 -14.34
C ASP A 70 6.60 -8.86 -14.07
N SER A 71 6.74 -7.60 -13.72
CA SER A 71 8.01 -6.90 -13.54
C SER A 71 8.67 -7.09 -12.18
N TYR A 72 8.23 -8.07 -11.38
CA TYR A 72 8.70 -8.25 -10.01
C TYR A 72 9.72 -9.37 -9.82
N SER A 73 9.61 -10.46 -10.57
CA SER A 73 10.48 -11.63 -10.49
C SER A 73 10.93 -12.07 -11.88
N SER A 74 12.17 -12.54 -12.00
CA SER A 74 12.69 -13.07 -13.25
C SER A 74 13.55 -14.31 -12.98
N ASP A 75 12.88 -15.40 -12.63
CA ASP A 75 13.43 -16.75 -12.57
C ASP A 75 12.81 -17.65 -13.64
N TYR A 76 13.41 -18.81 -13.91
CA TYR A 76 12.99 -19.70 -14.98
C TYR A 76 11.55 -20.23 -14.79
N GLN A 77 11.15 -20.55 -13.56
CA GLN A 77 9.81 -21.11 -13.28
C GLN A 77 8.73 -20.04 -13.41
N SER A 78 8.98 -18.85 -12.89
CA SER A 78 8.04 -17.74 -13.02
C SER A 78 7.91 -17.28 -14.48
N LEU A 79 8.99 -17.36 -15.29
CA LEU A 79 8.90 -17.10 -16.72
C LEU A 79 7.98 -18.11 -17.43
N LYS A 80 8.07 -19.41 -17.08
CA LYS A 80 7.21 -20.43 -17.65
C LYS A 80 5.73 -20.14 -17.36
N ILE A 81 5.39 -19.80 -16.12
CA ILE A 81 4.02 -19.43 -15.72
C ILE A 81 3.53 -18.22 -16.51
N ALA A 82 4.37 -17.19 -16.65
CA ALA A 82 4.01 -15.98 -17.38
C ALA A 82 3.78 -16.23 -18.88
N LEU A 83 4.56 -17.11 -19.50
CA LEU A 83 4.38 -17.51 -20.89
C LEU A 83 3.12 -18.36 -21.09
N ASP A 84 2.82 -19.29 -20.18
CA ASP A 84 1.57 -20.06 -20.20
C ASP A 84 0.35 -19.12 -20.09
N PHE A 85 0.43 -18.06 -19.27
CA PHE A 85 -0.61 -17.03 -19.18
C PHE A 85 -0.73 -16.20 -20.45
N LEU A 86 0.41 -15.81 -21.05
CA LEU A 86 0.44 -15.09 -22.33
C LEU A 86 -0.19 -15.92 -23.45
N GLU A 87 0.02 -17.24 -23.46
CA GLU A 87 -0.56 -18.14 -24.46
C GLU A 87 -2.09 -18.18 -24.38
N GLN A 88 -2.65 -18.06 -23.18
CA GLN A 88 -4.10 -18.04 -22.96
C GLN A 88 -4.76 -16.75 -23.46
N GLN A 89 -4.00 -15.65 -23.65
CA GLN A 89 -4.52 -14.40 -24.18
C GLN A 89 -4.71 -14.52 -25.71
N LYS A 90 -5.96 -14.43 -26.16
CA LYS A 90 -6.33 -14.59 -27.58
C LYS A 90 -6.74 -13.27 -28.26
N GLN A 91 -6.62 -12.14 -27.54
CA GLN A 91 -7.06 -10.84 -28.03
C GLN A 91 -6.28 -10.41 -29.28
N TYR A 92 -4.97 -10.63 -29.27
CA TYR A 92 -4.08 -10.33 -30.41
C TYR A 92 -3.30 -11.58 -30.83
N LYS A 93 -3.01 -11.69 -32.14
CA LYS A 93 -2.22 -12.80 -32.68
C LYS A 93 -0.73 -12.64 -32.41
N LYS A 94 -0.24 -11.40 -32.51
CA LYS A 94 1.17 -11.07 -32.30
C LYS A 94 1.49 -11.02 -30.81
N LYS A 95 2.59 -11.64 -30.41
CA LYS A 95 3.06 -11.74 -29.02
C LYS A 95 4.49 -11.23 -28.91
N THR A 96 4.71 -10.28 -28.05
CA THR A 96 6.04 -9.72 -27.72
C THR A 96 6.36 -10.00 -26.25
N ILE A 97 7.61 -10.31 -25.96
CA ILE A 97 8.12 -10.37 -24.58
C ILE A 97 9.23 -9.31 -24.42
N ILE A 98 9.13 -8.53 -23.33
CA ILE A 98 10.21 -7.68 -22.84
C ILE A 98 10.77 -8.39 -21.60
N LEU A 99 12.03 -8.87 -21.67
CA LEU A 99 12.62 -9.77 -20.69
C LEU A 99 13.94 -9.20 -20.15
N SER A 100 14.10 -9.19 -18.81
CA SER A 100 15.37 -8.88 -18.17
C SER A 100 16.28 -10.11 -18.07
N ASP A 101 17.49 -9.94 -17.53
CA ASP A 101 18.31 -11.06 -17.09
C ASP A 101 17.53 -11.96 -16.14
N ILE A 102 17.78 -13.28 -16.23
CA ILE A 102 17.16 -14.29 -15.36
C ILE A 102 18.06 -14.53 -14.17
N ILE A 103 17.57 -14.20 -12.98
CA ILE A 103 18.33 -14.25 -11.75
C ILE A 103 18.02 -15.55 -10.97
N GLN A 104 19.01 -16.05 -10.23
CA GLN A 104 18.83 -17.16 -9.25
C GLN A 104 18.36 -18.50 -9.88
N SER A 105 18.86 -18.84 -11.05
CA SER A 105 18.46 -20.10 -11.72
C SER A 105 19.11 -21.36 -11.17
N GLY A 106 20.27 -21.24 -10.53
CA GLY A 106 21.11 -22.38 -10.10
C GLY A 106 21.71 -23.19 -11.26
N LEU A 107 21.53 -22.77 -12.51
CA LEU A 107 22.05 -23.40 -13.72
C LEU A 107 23.29 -22.66 -14.24
N PRO A 108 24.20 -23.32 -14.96
CA PRO A 108 25.20 -22.63 -15.77
C PRO A 108 24.52 -21.68 -16.76
N ILE A 109 25.04 -20.45 -16.91
CA ILE A 109 24.39 -19.36 -17.63
C ILE A 109 24.04 -19.75 -19.08
N ASP A 110 24.96 -20.38 -19.81
CA ASP A 110 24.71 -20.81 -21.19
C ASP A 110 23.56 -21.83 -21.29
N ALA A 111 23.56 -22.84 -20.39
CA ALA A 111 22.49 -23.83 -20.30
C ALA A 111 21.13 -23.20 -19.90
N LEU A 112 21.16 -22.16 -19.08
CA LEU A 112 19.96 -21.40 -18.71
C LEU A 112 19.35 -20.73 -19.93
N TYR A 113 20.13 -19.91 -20.68
CA TYR A 113 19.59 -19.17 -21.81
C TYR A 113 19.25 -20.07 -22.99
N HIS A 114 19.90 -21.23 -23.13
CA HIS A 114 19.44 -22.27 -24.07
C HIS A 114 18.02 -22.77 -23.71
N LYS A 115 17.76 -23.14 -22.44
CA LYS A 115 16.42 -23.55 -21.97
C LYS A 115 15.38 -22.44 -22.08
N VAL A 116 15.77 -21.19 -21.82
CA VAL A 116 14.88 -20.02 -21.97
C VAL A 116 14.48 -19.85 -23.43
N SER A 117 15.42 -20.01 -24.37
CA SER A 117 15.15 -19.90 -25.79
C SER A 117 14.21 -21.01 -26.29
N GLU A 118 14.39 -22.26 -25.82
CA GLU A 118 13.48 -23.36 -26.12
C GLU A 118 12.06 -23.08 -25.59
N LEU A 119 11.96 -22.57 -24.35
CA LEU A 119 10.68 -22.23 -23.72
C LEU A 119 9.96 -21.12 -24.49
N ILE A 120 10.65 -20.06 -24.89
CA ILE A 120 10.11 -18.95 -25.69
C ILE A 120 9.67 -19.43 -27.08
N THR A 121 10.47 -20.28 -27.71
CA THR A 121 10.17 -20.83 -29.04
C THR A 121 8.92 -21.73 -28.99
N SER A 122 8.78 -22.59 -27.95
CA SER A 122 7.62 -23.46 -27.79
C SER A 122 6.31 -22.68 -27.58
N ASN A 123 6.38 -21.48 -26.98
CA ASN A 123 5.25 -20.57 -26.76
C ASN A 123 4.96 -19.63 -27.94
N LYS A 124 5.64 -19.81 -29.09
CA LYS A 124 5.40 -19.06 -30.33
C LYS A 124 5.42 -17.54 -30.15
N ILE A 125 6.45 -17.02 -29.45
CA ILE A 125 6.66 -15.59 -29.29
C ILE A 125 7.23 -15.00 -30.58
N ASP A 126 6.60 -13.95 -31.11
CA ASP A 126 6.97 -13.34 -32.40
C ASP A 126 8.16 -12.40 -32.27
N ARG A 127 8.30 -11.69 -31.13
CA ARG A 127 9.38 -10.72 -30.90
C ARG A 127 9.87 -10.77 -29.45
N ILE A 128 11.18 -10.71 -29.29
CA ILE A 128 11.84 -10.66 -27.99
C ILE A 128 12.61 -9.34 -27.89
N ILE A 129 12.38 -8.61 -26.81
CA ILE A 129 13.16 -7.43 -26.43
C ILE A 129 13.86 -7.78 -25.11
N ALA A 130 15.16 -7.94 -25.16
CA ALA A 130 15.98 -8.34 -24.03
C ALA A 130 16.71 -7.11 -23.45
N ILE A 131 16.65 -6.95 -22.13
CA ILE A 131 17.28 -5.82 -21.43
C ILE A 131 18.13 -6.37 -20.29
N GLY A 132 19.43 -6.40 -20.47
CA GLY A 132 20.40 -6.90 -19.50
C GLY A 132 21.70 -7.28 -20.17
N GLU A 133 22.79 -7.29 -19.42
CA GLU A 133 24.12 -7.64 -19.93
C GLU A 133 24.21 -9.12 -20.24
N GLU A 134 23.71 -9.99 -19.35
CA GLU A 134 23.80 -11.44 -19.52
C GLU A 134 22.98 -11.93 -20.71
N ILE A 135 21.69 -11.59 -20.77
CA ILE A 135 20.83 -12.01 -21.89
C ILE A 135 21.31 -11.47 -23.23
N SER A 136 21.95 -10.30 -23.24
CA SER A 136 22.52 -9.71 -24.46
C SER A 136 23.71 -10.52 -24.96
N VAL A 137 24.60 -11.01 -24.08
CA VAL A 137 25.74 -11.87 -24.43
C VAL A 137 25.26 -13.20 -25.04
N TYR A 138 24.21 -13.79 -24.49
CA TYR A 138 23.66 -15.08 -24.94
C TYR A 138 22.53 -14.95 -25.98
N SER A 139 22.39 -13.77 -26.60
CA SER A 139 21.36 -13.49 -27.60
C SER A 139 21.38 -14.44 -28.81
N GLY A 140 22.52 -15.08 -29.10
CA GLY A 140 22.67 -16.05 -30.20
C GLY A 140 21.79 -17.30 -30.08
N HIS A 141 21.25 -17.61 -28.89
CA HIS A 141 20.30 -18.70 -28.70
C HIS A 141 18.88 -18.35 -29.19
N PHE A 142 18.55 -17.08 -29.41
CA PHE A 142 17.19 -16.62 -29.69
C PHE A 142 17.00 -16.21 -31.16
N LYS A 143 15.77 -16.36 -31.64
CA LYS A 143 15.34 -15.83 -32.93
C LYS A 143 14.53 -14.55 -32.70
N ASN A 144 14.65 -13.57 -33.60
CA ASN A 144 13.89 -12.30 -33.55
C ASN A 144 14.07 -11.53 -32.23
N ILE A 145 15.31 -11.42 -31.77
CA ILE A 145 15.66 -10.71 -30.52
C ILE A 145 16.27 -9.33 -30.82
N ILE A 146 15.83 -8.32 -30.06
CA ILE A 146 16.45 -7.01 -29.97
C ILE A 146 17.05 -6.92 -28.58
N THR A 147 18.30 -6.49 -28.45
CA THR A 147 19.02 -6.47 -27.17
C THR A 147 19.42 -5.07 -26.77
N TYR A 148 19.30 -4.77 -25.48
CA TYR A 148 19.79 -3.57 -24.82
C TYR A 148 20.58 -3.99 -23.59
N LYS A 149 21.76 -3.39 -23.37
CA LYS A 149 22.59 -3.73 -22.19
C LYS A 149 21.95 -3.32 -20.88
N ASN A 150 21.13 -2.28 -20.89
CA ASN A 150 20.45 -1.76 -19.72
C ASN A 150 19.15 -1.02 -20.11
N LYS A 151 18.35 -0.69 -19.10
CA LYS A 151 17.08 0.03 -19.28
C LYS A 151 17.26 1.41 -19.94
N ALA A 152 18.35 2.13 -19.64
CA ALA A 152 18.56 3.46 -20.19
C ALA A 152 18.75 3.43 -21.72
N GLU A 153 19.47 2.43 -22.25
CA GLU A 153 19.59 2.23 -23.70
C GLU A 153 18.23 1.93 -24.36
N PHE A 154 17.43 1.07 -23.74
CA PHE A 154 16.07 0.78 -24.22
C PHE A 154 15.19 2.05 -24.22
N LEU A 155 15.20 2.84 -23.14
CA LEU A 155 14.42 4.07 -23.04
C LEU A 155 14.84 5.11 -24.09
N ALA A 156 16.13 5.21 -24.39
CA ALA A 156 16.64 6.11 -25.43
C ALA A 156 16.15 5.72 -26.83
N ASP A 157 16.01 4.42 -27.09
CA ASP A 157 15.57 3.88 -28.40
C ASP A 157 14.04 3.63 -28.46
N PHE A 158 13.31 3.81 -27.36
CA PHE A 158 11.87 3.49 -27.26
C PHE A 158 11.02 4.10 -28.36
N LYS A 159 11.34 5.34 -28.78
CA LYS A 159 10.62 6.06 -29.85
C LYS A 159 10.74 5.40 -31.23
N ASN A 160 11.76 4.59 -31.44
CA ASN A 160 12.00 3.87 -32.69
C ASN A 160 11.33 2.48 -32.71
N LEU A 161 10.85 2.02 -31.55
CA LEU A 161 10.14 0.75 -31.41
C LEU A 161 8.65 0.93 -31.68
N ILE A 162 8.10 0.11 -32.56
CA ILE A 162 6.67 0.13 -32.88
C ILE A 162 6.00 -0.99 -32.06
N PHE A 163 5.02 -0.62 -31.25
CA PHE A 163 4.14 -1.49 -30.51
C PHE A 163 2.69 -1.22 -30.95
N GLU A 164 2.08 -2.20 -31.62
CA GLU A 164 0.71 -2.07 -32.13
C GLU A 164 0.05 -3.44 -32.34
N ASN A 165 -1.24 -3.56 -32.02
CA ASN A 165 -2.06 -4.75 -32.26
C ASN A 165 -1.41 -6.04 -31.77
N GLU A 166 -0.81 -6.02 -30.58
CA GLU A 166 -0.08 -7.16 -30.00
C GLU A 166 -0.31 -7.29 -28.49
N THR A 167 -0.06 -8.49 -27.95
CA THR A 167 0.03 -8.71 -26.51
C THR A 167 1.49 -8.69 -26.08
N ILE A 168 1.81 -7.87 -25.09
CA ILE A 168 3.18 -7.64 -24.61
C ILE A 168 3.28 -8.16 -23.17
N LEU A 169 4.14 -9.16 -22.94
CA LEU A 169 4.53 -9.61 -21.61
C LEU A 169 5.78 -8.83 -21.19
N ILE A 170 5.68 -8.13 -20.07
CA ILE A 170 6.79 -7.41 -19.45
C ILE A 170 7.26 -8.22 -18.24
N LYS A 171 8.43 -8.86 -18.36
CA LYS A 171 8.99 -9.79 -17.37
C LYS A 171 10.38 -9.34 -16.95
N GLY A 172 10.50 -8.82 -15.74
CA GLY A 172 11.78 -8.30 -15.23
C GLY A 172 12.01 -8.59 -13.76
N ALA A 173 13.28 -8.80 -13.38
CA ALA A 173 13.64 -8.82 -11.98
C ALA A 173 13.56 -7.39 -11.40
N ARG A 174 13.21 -7.27 -10.13
CA ARG A 174 12.99 -5.99 -9.45
C ARG A 174 14.13 -4.98 -9.60
N ILE A 175 15.37 -5.46 -9.68
CA ILE A 175 16.56 -4.59 -9.87
C ILE A 175 16.54 -3.81 -11.20
N PHE A 176 15.80 -4.29 -12.21
CA PHE A 176 15.69 -3.63 -13.51
C PHE A 176 14.59 -2.55 -13.55
N GLN A 177 13.70 -2.50 -12.55
CA GLN A 177 12.63 -1.49 -12.43
C GLN A 177 11.80 -1.34 -13.72
N PHE A 178 11.25 -2.45 -14.23
CA PHE A 178 10.47 -2.49 -15.47
C PHE A 178 9.09 -1.85 -15.36
N GLU A 179 8.69 -1.42 -14.15
CA GLU A 179 7.49 -0.60 -13.92
C GLU A 179 7.50 0.69 -14.77
N GLU A 180 8.68 1.26 -15.03
CA GLU A 180 8.80 2.42 -15.93
C GLU A 180 8.41 2.06 -17.36
N ILE A 181 8.79 0.86 -17.82
CA ILE A 181 8.45 0.36 -19.18
C ILE A 181 6.94 0.11 -19.26
N THR A 182 6.37 -0.49 -18.23
CA THR A 182 4.90 -0.67 -18.15
C THR A 182 4.19 0.67 -18.25
N THR A 183 4.63 1.68 -17.49
CA THR A 183 4.03 3.03 -17.51
C THR A 183 4.11 3.71 -18.88
N LEU A 184 5.18 3.46 -19.65
CA LEU A 184 5.33 4.01 -21.03
C LEU A 184 4.40 3.33 -22.04
N LEU A 185 4.14 2.03 -21.86
CA LEU A 185 3.32 1.23 -22.75
C LEU A 185 1.84 1.23 -22.35
N GLU A 186 1.50 1.60 -21.11
CA GLU A 186 0.11 1.63 -20.62
C GLU A 186 -0.67 2.78 -21.27
N GLU A 187 -1.89 2.48 -21.74
CA GLU A 187 -2.79 3.48 -22.26
C GLU A 187 -3.24 4.40 -21.13
N LYS A 188 -2.80 5.65 -21.18
CA LYS A 188 -3.20 6.66 -20.20
C LYS A 188 -4.60 7.17 -20.55
N THR A 189 -5.58 6.77 -19.79
CA THR A 189 -6.95 7.31 -19.87
C THR A 189 -7.05 8.68 -19.21
N HIS A 190 -6.15 9.00 -18.29
CA HIS A 190 -6.04 10.29 -17.60
C HIS A 190 -4.58 10.72 -17.49
N GLU A 191 -4.33 11.99 -17.74
CA GLU A 191 -2.99 12.59 -17.61
C GLU A 191 -2.77 13.26 -16.25
N THR A 192 -3.85 13.32 -15.42
CA THR A 192 -3.74 13.71 -14.01
C THR A 192 -3.45 12.47 -13.16
N VAL A 193 -2.32 12.48 -12.46
CA VAL A 193 -1.83 11.34 -11.68
C VAL A 193 -1.34 11.80 -10.31
N LEU A 194 -1.58 10.96 -9.29
CA LEU A 194 -0.95 11.08 -7.98
C LEU A 194 0.22 10.09 -7.92
N GLU A 195 1.44 10.61 -7.99
CA GLU A 195 2.65 9.81 -7.84
C GLU A 195 3.00 9.62 -6.37
N ILE A 196 3.25 8.39 -5.93
CA ILE A 196 3.65 8.05 -4.56
C ILE A 196 5.09 7.57 -4.55
N ASN A 197 5.95 8.29 -3.82
CA ASN A 197 7.35 7.96 -3.67
C ASN A 197 7.57 7.00 -2.48
N LEU A 198 7.73 5.72 -2.77
CA LEU A 198 7.97 4.70 -1.74
C LEU A 198 9.34 4.85 -1.05
N ASN A 199 10.34 5.44 -1.71
CA ASN A 199 11.63 5.73 -1.09
C ASN A 199 11.49 6.82 -0.03
N ALA A 200 10.66 7.82 -0.29
CA ALA A 200 10.33 8.86 0.70
C ALA A 200 9.64 8.27 1.93
N ILE A 201 8.72 7.31 1.75
CA ILE A 201 8.12 6.57 2.87
C ILE A 201 9.20 5.86 3.70
N SER A 202 10.13 5.17 3.04
CA SER A 202 11.25 4.47 3.71
C SER A 202 12.17 5.44 4.46
N HIS A 203 12.47 6.60 3.85
CA HIS A 203 13.25 7.66 4.48
C HIS A 203 12.57 8.19 5.74
N ASN A 204 11.31 8.59 5.63
CA ASN A 204 10.53 9.13 6.74
C ASN A 204 10.34 8.11 7.87
N LEU A 205 10.08 6.84 7.52
CA LEU A 205 10.02 5.75 8.49
C LEU A 205 11.31 5.64 9.30
N ASN A 206 12.46 5.65 8.62
CA ASN A 206 13.77 5.54 9.27
C ASN A 206 14.09 6.79 10.12
N PHE A 207 13.67 7.98 9.67
CA PHE A 207 13.78 9.20 10.47
C PHE A 207 13.06 9.07 11.83
N PHE A 208 11.79 8.64 11.84
CA PHE A 208 11.06 8.44 13.09
C PHE A 208 11.59 7.26 13.90
N ARG A 209 12.02 6.18 13.24
CA ARG A 209 12.63 5.03 13.91
C ARG A 209 13.91 5.41 14.65
N SER A 210 14.71 6.34 14.13
CA SER A 210 15.93 6.82 14.78
C SER A 210 15.69 7.56 16.09
N LYS A 211 14.44 8.03 16.35
CA LYS A 211 14.03 8.69 17.60
C LYS A 211 13.55 7.69 18.68
N LEU A 212 13.42 6.42 18.33
CA LEU A 212 12.90 5.39 19.24
C LEU A 212 14.05 4.73 20.02
N LYS A 213 13.72 4.29 21.24
CA LYS A 213 14.57 3.37 21.98
C LYS A 213 14.62 2.02 21.26
N PRO A 214 15.73 1.26 21.37
CA PRO A 214 15.89 -0.01 20.64
C PRO A 214 14.77 -1.05 20.90
N GLU A 215 14.21 -1.06 22.10
CA GLU A 215 13.15 -1.95 22.53
C GLU A 215 11.73 -1.50 22.15
N THR A 216 11.57 -0.22 21.76
CA THR A 216 10.26 0.35 21.46
C THR A 216 9.74 -0.15 20.11
N LYS A 217 8.59 -0.80 20.14
CA LYS A 217 7.89 -1.28 18.96
C LYS A 217 7.30 -0.14 18.14
N LEU A 218 7.15 -0.40 16.85
CA LEU A 218 6.62 0.59 15.91
C LEU A 218 5.35 0.06 15.22
N MET A 219 4.22 0.71 15.50
CA MET A 219 3.00 0.57 14.73
C MET A 219 2.94 1.70 13.69
N VAL A 220 2.61 1.37 12.44
CA VAL A 220 2.39 2.37 11.39
C VAL A 220 0.93 2.38 10.96
N MET A 221 0.35 3.58 10.87
CA MET A 221 -1.04 3.76 10.48
C MET A 221 -1.16 3.77 8.94
N VAL A 222 -1.97 2.84 8.42
CA VAL A 222 -2.27 2.70 6.98
C VAL A 222 -3.77 2.87 6.69
N LYS A 223 -4.49 3.48 7.63
CA LYS A 223 -5.92 3.78 7.52
C LYS A 223 -6.24 4.71 6.36
N ALA A 224 -7.52 4.76 5.94
CA ALA A 224 -8.01 5.59 4.85
C ALA A 224 -7.17 5.37 3.57
N PHE A 225 -7.00 4.11 3.18
CA PHE A 225 -6.22 3.72 2.01
C PHE A 225 -4.79 4.29 2.04
N GLY A 226 -4.09 4.13 3.18
CA GLY A 226 -2.75 4.70 3.37
C GLY A 226 -2.74 6.23 3.26
N TYR A 227 -3.69 6.90 3.92
CA TYR A 227 -3.88 8.36 3.80
C TYR A 227 -4.09 8.82 2.34
N GLY A 228 -4.75 8.00 1.52
CA GLY A 228 -4.96 8.27 0.10
C GLY A 228 -3.78 7.89 -0.81
N SER A 229 -2.69 7.37 -0.24
CA SER A 229 -1.45 7.08 -0.99
C SER A 229 -1.33 5.62 -1.47
N GLY A 230 -2.35 4.79 -1.25
CA GLY A 230 -2.34 3.36 -1.58
C GLY A 230 -2.26 2.49 -0.34
N GLY A 231 -2.93 1.34 -0.36
CA GLY A 231 -3.01 0.45 0.80
C GLY A 231 -1.96 -0.64 0.80
N PHE A 232 -2.01 -1.51 -0.21
CA PHE A 232 -1.21 -2.73 -0.26
C PHE A 232 0.29 -2.46 -0.43
N GLU A 233 0.67 -1.60 -1.38
CA GLU A 233 2.07 -1.31 -1.70
C GLU A 233 2.79 -0.73 -0.48
N ILE A 234 2.13 0.20 0.23
CA ILE A 234 2.67 0.80 1.46
C ILE A 234 2.75 -0.25 2.57
N ALA A 235 1.69 -1.05 2.79
CA ALA A 235 1.70 -2.09 3.81
C ALA A 235 2.80 -3.13 3.53
N LYS A 236 3.02 -3.49 2.25
CA LYS A 236 4.10 -4.41 1.85
C LYS A 236 5.49 -3.83 2.05
N LEU A 237 5.68 -2.54 1.78
CA LEU A 237 6.92 -1.83 2.07
C LEU A 237 7.20 -1.81 3.58
N LEU A 238 6.18 -1.51 4.40
CA LEU A 238 6.29 -1.50 5.86
C LEU A 238 6.60 -2.88 6.43
N GLU A 239 6.00 -3.94 5.86
CA GLU A 239 6.33 -5.34 6.20
C GLU A 239 7.79 -5.67 5.86
N TYR A 240 8.28 -5.24 4.70
CA TYR A 240 9.70 -5.37 4.32
C TYR A 240 10.62 -4.67 5.32
N HIS A 241 10.24 -3.48 5.79
CA HIS A 241 10.96 -2.72 6.81
C HIS A 241 10.75 -3.26 8.24
N LYS A 242 10.05 -4.39 8.41
CA LYS A 242 9.83 -5.08 9.69
C LYS A 242 9.27 -4.15 10.78
N VAL A 243 8.21 -3.39 10.45
CA VAL A 243 7.43 -2.73 11.49
C VAL A 243 6.67 -3.79 12.31
N ASP A 244 6.35 -3.49 13.57
CA ASP A 244 5.75 -4.49 14.46
C ASP A 244 4.24 -4.66 14.24
N TYR A 245 3.56 -3.58 13.85
CA TYR A 245 2.10 -3.53 13.67
C TYR A 245 1.70 -2.61 12.54
N LEU A 246 0.56 -2.92 11.92
CA LEU A 246 -0.20 -1.96 11.12
C LEU A 246 -1.46 -1.55 11.87
N GLY A 247 -1.90 -0.30 11.70
CA GLY A 247 -3.15 0.22 12.24
C GLY A 247 -4.08 0.69 11.13
N VAL A 248 -5.32 0.20 11.13
CA VAL A 248 -6.38 0.60 10.20
C VAL A 248 -7.54 1.21 10.97
N ALA A 249 -8.42 1.95 10.29
CA ALA A 249 -9.60 2.53 10.94
C ALA A 249 -10.72 1.49 11.10
N PHE A 250 -11.06 0.77 10.05
CA PHE A 250 -12.18 -0.16 9.98
C PHE A 250 -11.74 -1.57 9.57
N ALA A 251 -12.62 -2.54 9.78
CA ALA A 251 -12.34 -3.96 9.53
C ALA A 251 -12.10 -4.28 8.04
N ASP A 252 -12.83 -3.66 7.14
CA ASP A 252 -12.72 -3.85 5.69
C ASP A 252 -11.34 -3.48 5.13
N GLU A 253 -10.72 -2.41 5.65
CA GLU A 253 -9.34 -2.04 5.32
C GLU A 253 -8.36 -3.18 5.72
N GLY A 254 -8.48 -3.69 6.96
CA GLY A 254 -7.64 -4.78 7.45
C GLY A 254 -7.86 -6.09 6.69
N ILE A 255 -9.12 -6.42 6.37
CA ILE A 255 -9.49 -7.59 5.56
C ILE A 255 -8.86 -7.51 4.18
N SER A 256 -8.94 -6.33 3.53
CA SER A 256 -8.31 -6.11 2.22
C SER A 256 -6.81 -6.36 2.27
N LEU A 257 -6.10 -5.85 3.29
CA LEU A 257 -4.66 -6.06 3.45
C LEU A 257 -4.32 -7.53 3.74
N LYS A 258 -5.08 -8.21 4.60
CA LYS A 258 -4.89 -9.65 4.87
C LYS A 258 -5.13 -10.50 3.63
N SER A 259 -6.19 -10.22 2.87
CA SER A 259 -6.52 -10.89 1.61
C SER A 259 -5.44 -10.68 0.54
N ALA A 260 -4.79 -9.52 0.55
CA ALA A 260 -3.64 -9.24 -0.31
C ALA A 260 -2.32 -9.88 0.16
N GLY A 261 -2.31 -10.63 1.28
CA GLY A 261 -1.17 -11.40 1.75
C GLY A 261 -0.25 -10.68 2.73
N ILE A 262 -0.72 -9.63 3.42
CA ILE A 262 0.03 -8.99 4.52
C ILE A 262 -0.02 -9.90 5.76
N THR A 263 1.14 -10.27 6.26
CA THR A 263 1.28 -11.18 7.41
C THR A 263 1.39 -10.47 8.75
N LEU A 264 1.77 -9.18 8.77
CA LEU A 264 1.87 -8.37 9.99
C LEU A 264 0.55 -8.38 10.79
N PRO A 265 0.61 -8.31 12.13
CA PRO A 265 -0.59 -8.07 12.93
C PRO A 265 -1.19 -6.71 12.57
N ILE A 266 -2.53 -6.66 12.46
CA ILE A 266 -3.28 -5.47 12.08
C ILE A 266 -4.28 -5.13 13.17
N MET A 267 -4.14 -3.95 13.79
CA MET A 267 -5.08 -3.42 14.75
C MET A 267 -6.20 -2.65 14.03
N VAL A 268 -7.45 -2.97 14.34
CA VAL A 268 -8.63 -2.22 13.91
C VAL A 268 -9.01 -1.22 15.00
N MET A 269 -8.85 0.08 14.72
CA MET A 269 -8.98 1.17 15.70
C MET A 269 -10.44 1.55 16.03
N ASN A 270 -11.37 1.25 15.13
CA ASN A 270 -12.79 1.55 15.30
C ASN A 270 -13.65 0.38 14.79
N PRO A 271 -13.57 -0.78 15.45
CA PRO A 271 -14.38 -1.93 15.04
C PRO A 271 -15.85 -1.70 15.38
N GLU A 272 -16.72 -1.97 14.42
CA GLU A 272 -18.16 -2.05 14.65
C GLU A 272 -18.54 -3.42 15.22
N ASN A 273 -19.57 -3.50 16.06
CA ASN A 273 -20.00 -4.78 16.65
C ASN A 273 -20.38 -5.82 15.58
N THR A 274 -20.88 -5.37 14.43
CA THR A 274 -21.24 -6.21 13.28
C THR A 274 -20.03 -6.81 12.57
N SER A 275 -18.86 -6.19 12.71
CA SER A 275 -17.62 -6.64 12.05
C SER A 275 -16.81 -7.66 12.88
N PHE A 276 -17.16 -7.92 14.14
CA PHE A 276 -16.36 -8.78 15.01
C PHE A 276 -16.17 -10.20 14.48
N SER A 277 -17.18 -10.79 13.82
CA SER A 277 -17.02 -12.12 13.21
C SER A 277 -15.98 -12.11 12.10
N ALA A 278 -16.03 -11.11 11.22
CA ALA A 278 -15.08 -10.94 10.13
C ALA A 278 -13.65 -10.60 10.64
N ILE A 279 -13.54 -9.78 11.69
CA ILE A 279 -12.27 -9.50 12.39
C ILE A 279 -11.60 -10.80 12.84
N ILE A 280 -12.36 -11.70 13.46
CA ILE A 280 -11.87 -12.99 13.94
C ILE A 280 -11.46 -13.90 12.76
N GLU A 281 -12.31 -13.99 11.73
CA GLU A 281 -12.08 -14.83 10.55
C GLU A 281 -10.82 -14.44 9.79
N HIS A 282 -10.53 -13.15 9.72
CA HIS A 282 -9.33 -12.61 9.05
C HIS A 282 -8.15 -12.34 10.00
N GLN A 283 -8.22 -12.81 11.25
CA GLN A 283 -7.15 -12.68 12.24
C GLN A 283 -6.69 -11.22 12.44
N LEU A 284 -7.64 -10.29 12.49
CA LEU A 284 -7.42 -8.89 12.83
C LEU A 284 -7.56 -8.70 14.34
N GLU A 285 -6.92 -7.69 14.91
CA GLU A 285 -6.91 -7.44 16.34
C GLU A 285 -7.76 -6.19 16.66
N PRO A 286 -8.94 -6.34 17.35
CA PRO A 286 -9.84 -5.21 17.59
C PRO A 286 -9.40 -4.33 18.75
N GLU A 287 -9.54 -3.01 18.61
CA GLU A 287 -9.54 -2.05 19.70
C GLU A 287 -10.90 -2.12 20.43
N ILE A 288 -10.90 -2.31 21.74
CA ILE A 288 -12.08 -2.33 22.59
C ILE A 288 -12.07 -1.08 23.48
N TYR A 289 -13.11 -0.27 23.37
CA TYR A 289 -13.20 1.05 24.00
C TYR A 289 -14.46 1.27 24.84
N SER A 290 -15.31 0.24 25.02
CA SER A 290 -16.50 0.34 25.85
C SER A 290 -16.93 -1.03 26.40
N ILE A 291 -17.61 -1.04 27.54
CA ILE A 291 -18.17 -2.27 28.13
C ILE A 291 -19.19 -2.94 27.19
N LYS A 292 -19.98 -2.14 26.46
CA LYS A 292 -20.94 -2.68 25.48
C LYS A 292 -20.20 -3.41 24.35
N GLY A 293 -19.14 -2.83 23.82
CA GLY A 293 -18.30 -3.44 22.77
C GLY A 293 -17.60 -4.70 23.28
N LEU A 294 -17.04 -4.65 24.51
CA LEU A 294 -16.41 -5.80 25.15
C LEU A 294 -17.39 -6.98 25.26
N ARG A 295 -18.57 -6.77 25.83
CA ARG A 295 -19.58 -7.82 25.96
C ARG A 295 -20.05 -8.38 24.63
N ALA A 296 -20.20 -7.53 23.60
CA ALA A 296 -20.55 -7.97 22.24
C ALA A 296 -19.45 -8.85 21.63
N PHE A 297 -18.18 -8.47 21.78
CA PHE A 297 -17.05 -9.27 21.33
C PHE A 297 -16.95 -10.61 22.05
N LEU A 298 -17.08 -10.61 23.39
CA LEU A 298 -17.02 -11.83 24.21
C LEU A 298 -18.09 -12.85 23.81
N LYS A 299 -19.31 -12.39 23.54
CA LYS A 299 -20.39 -13.28 23.07
C LYS A 299 -20.02 -14.03 21.79
N ILE A 300 -19.37 -13.34 20.84
CA ILE A 300 -18.92 -13.97 19.58
C ILE A 300 -17.70 -14.86 19.83
N ALA A 301 -16.77 -14.43 20.68
CA ALA A 301 -15.59 -15.19 21.05
C ALA A 301 -15.95 -16.54 21.70
N GLU A 302 -16.95 -16.55 22.60
CA GLU A 302 -17.49 -17.76 23.21
C GLU A 302 -18.17 -18.67 22.18
N GLN A 303 -19.02 -18.11 21.30
CA GLN A 303 -19.68 -18.88 20.22
C GLN A 303 -18.69 -19.57 19.28
N LYS A 304 -17.54 -18.92 19.04
CA LYS A 304 -16.45 -19.45 18.18
C LYS A 304 -15.43 -20.28 18.97
N ASN A 305 -15.64 -20.53 20.27
CA ASN A 305 -14.73 -21.25 21.16
C ASN A 305 -13.29 -20.70 21.11
N LEU A 306 -13.13 -19.38 21.11
CA LEU A 306 -11.81 -18.76 21.07
C LEU A 306 -11.09 -18.88 22.42
N GLU A 307 -9.78 -19.05 22.36
CA GLU A 307 -8.90 -18.99 23.53
C GLU A 307 -7.82 -17.93 23.30
N LYS A 308 -7.69 -17.03 24.28
CA LYS A 308 -6.63 -15.99 24.31
C LYS A 308 -6.56 -15.13 23.04
N TYR A 309 -7.71 -14.84 22.41
CA TYR A 309 -7.73 -13.98 21.22
C TYR A 309 -7.22 -12.57 21.56
N PRO A 310 -6.29 -11.98 20.76
CA PRO A 310 -5.70 -10.69 21.06
C PRO A 310 -6.70 -9.55 20.91
N VAL A 311 -6.81 -8.71 21.94
CA VAL A 311 -7.60 -7.47 21.93
C VAL A 311 -6.79 -6.33 22.51
N HIS A 312 -7.11 -5.10 22.11
CA HIS A 312 -6.45 -3.88 22.57
C HIS A 312 -7.43 -3.02 23.36
N ILE A 313 -7.05 -2.67 24.59
CA ILE A 313 -7.92 -1.88 25.50
C ILE A 313 -7.56 -0.41 25.36
N LYS A 314 -8.53 0.40 24.96
CA LYS A 314 -8.36 1.83 24.84
C LYS A 314 -8.87 2.58 26.07
N LEU A 315 -8.02 3.45 26.62
CA LEU A 315 -8.34 4.36 27.71
C LEU A 315 -8.58 5.77 27.19
N ASP A 316 -9.58 6.45 27.74
CA ASP A 316 -9.76 7.87 27.50
C ASP A 316 -9.05 8.65 28.60
N THR A 317 -8.00 9.38 28.20
CA THR A 317 -7.20 10.20 29.11
C THR A 317 -7.35 11.71 28.85
N GLY A 318 -8.43 12.10 28.13
CA GLY A 318 -8.73 13.50 27.86
C GLY A 318 -8.95 13.85 26.39
N MET A 319 -8.89 12.88 25.47
CA MET A 319 -9.30 13.09 24.08
C MET A 319 -10.83 13.12 23.91
N HIS A 320 -11.56 12.47 24.80
CA HIS A 320 -13.03 12.39 24.87
C HIS A 320 -13.70 11.96 23.55
N ARG A 321 -13.05 11.04 22.84
CA ARG A 321 -13.55 10.49 21.58
C ARG A 321 -14.03 9.05 21.75
N LEU A 322 -13.15 8.17 22.20
CA LEU A 322 -13.41 6.76 22.50
C LEU A 322 -12.44 6.31 23.61
N GLY A 323 -12.87 5.36 24.46
CA GLY A 323 -12.01 4.77 25.49
C GLY A 323 -12.74 4.61 26.83
N PHE A 324 -12.25 3.69 27.65
CA PHE A 324 -12.71 3.51 29.02
C PHE A 324 -12.21 4.66 29.89
N GLN A 325 -13.09 5.20 30.71
CA GLN A 325 -12.79 6.20 31.73
C GLN A 325 -12.45 5.54 33.06
N GLU A 326 -11.96 6.32 34.03
CA GLU A 326 -11.60 5.81 35.36
C GLU A 326 -12.75 5.06 36.04
N ASN A 327 -13.98 5.55 35.88
CA ASN A 327 -15.17 4.95 36.44
C ASN A 327 -15.56 3.59 35.84
N ASP A 328 -15.07 3.29 34.62
CA ASP A 328 -15.37 2.03 33.94
C ASP A 328 -14.41 0.90 34.34
N LEU A 329 -13.28 1.24 35.00
CA LEU A 329 -12.20 0.28 35.26
C LEU A 329 -12.57 -0.89 36.12
N GLU A 330 -13.40 -0.70 37.13
CA GLU A 330 -13.80 -1.79 38.02
C GLU A 330 -14.58 -2.86 37.27
N GLU A 331 -15.56 -2.44 36.47
CA GLU A 331 -16.34 -3.35 35.62
C GLU A 331 -15.48 -4.00 34.52
N LEU A 332 -14.61 -3.22 33.88
CA LEU A 332 -13.66 -3.72 32.88
C LEU A 332 -12.76 -4.82 33.45
N ILE A 333 -12.12 -4.56 34.60
CA ILE A 333 -11.20 -5.50 35.25
C ILE A 333 -11.97 -6.76 35.71
N ALA A 334 -13.12 -6.60 36.33
CA ALA A 334 -13.96 -7.73 36.76
C ALA A 334 -14.36 -8.62 35.57
N THR A 335 -14.71 -8.00 34.43
CA THR A 335 -15.06 -8.73 33.21
C THR A 335 -13.85 -9.48 32.66
N LEU A 336 -12.69 -8.83 32.57
CA LEU A 336 -11.47 -9.43 32.00
C LEU A 336 -10.91 -10.57 32.86
N LYS A 337 -10.97 -10.49 34.18
CA LYS A 337 -10.53 -11.54 35.13
C LYS A 337 -11.17 -12.91 34.85
N ASN A 338 -12.40 -12.91 34.38
CA ASN A 338 -13.20 -14.14 34.21
C ASN A 338 -13.32 -14.59 32.74
N THR A 339 -12.47 -14.08 31.84
CA THR A 339 -12.64 -14.29 30.40
C THR A 339 -11.41 -14.90 29.74
N PRO A 340 -11.32 -16.26 29.65
CA PRO A 340 -10.18 -16.94 29.05
C PRO A 340 -10.17 -16.84 27.50
N SER A 341 -11.30 -16.48 26.89
CA SER A 341 -11.44 -16.40 25.42
C SER A 341 -10.60 -15.28 24.79
N ILE A 342 -10.23 -14.25 25.55
CA ILE A 342 -9.43 -13.12 25.06
C ILE A 342 -8.14 -12.93 25.86
N LYS A 343 -7.18 -12.25 25.23
CA LYS A 343 -5.93 -11.80 25.83
C LYS A 343 -5.77 -10.30 25.60
N VAL A 344 -5.64 -9.53 26.66
CA VAL A 344 -5.25 -8.11 26.54
C VAL A 344 -3.85 -8.03 25.97
N LYS A 345 -3.74 -7.73 24.68
CA LYS A 345 -2.47 -7.64 23.93
C LYS A 345 -1.80 -6.30 24.17
N SER A 346 -2.60 -5.21 24.16
CA SER A 346 -2.10 -3.90 24.52
C SER A 346 -3.12 -3.06 25.27
N ILE A 347 -2.63 -2.03 25.96
CA ILE A 347 -3.40 -0.94 26.54
C ILE A 347 -2.92 0.36 25.91
N LEU A 348 -3.85 1.17 25.41
CA LEU A 348 -3.50 2.40 24.70
C LEU A 348 -4.38 3.59 25.09
N SER A 349 -3.85 4.78 24.81
CA SER A 349 -4.62 6.02 24.78
C SER A 349 -4.19 6.88 23.57
N HIS A 350 -4.71 8.09 23.46
CA HIS A 350 -4.36 9.01 22.36
C HIS A 350 -4.20 10.43 22.91
N MET A 351 -3.08 11.06 22.57
CA MET A 351 -2.81 12.43 22.95
C MET A 351 -3.60 13.41 22.08
N ALA A 352 -4.22 14.38 22.71
CA ALA A 352 -5.02 15.41 22.02
C ALA A 352 -4.17 16.59 21.53
N THR A 353 -3.10 16.91 22.23
CA THR A 353 -2.30 18.14 22.04
C THR A 353 -0.80 17.86 21.90
N SER A 354 -0.46 16.69 21.35
CA SER A 354 0.96 16.29 21.19
C SER A 354 1.75 17.18 20.22
N ASP A 355 1.09 17.93 19.37
CA ASP A 355 1.62 18.82 18.34
C ASP A 355 1.59 20.31 18.75
N ASP A 356 0.98 20.61 19.88
CA ASP A 356 0.83 21.98 20.38
C ASP A 356 1.52 22.13 21.75
N LEU A 357 2.68 22.77 21.74
CA LEU A 357 3.47 22.98 22.94
C LEU A 357 2.85 24.01 23.91
N GLU A 358 1.88 24.83 23.50
CA GLU A 358 1.13 25.71 24.41
C GLU A 358 0.28 24.89 25.39
N HIS A 359 -0.12 23.68 24.99
CA HIS A 359 -0.88 22.75 25.82
C HIS A 359 -0.02 21.65 26.47
N HIS A 360 1.27 21.90 26.68
CA HIS A 360 2.21 20.92 27.23
C HIS A 360 1.78 20.32 28.58
N GLU A 361 1.26 21.13 29.50
CA GLU A 361 0.79 20.65 30.81
C GLU A 361 -0.42 19.71 30.68
N PHE A 362 -1.30 19.98 29.73
CA PHE A 362 -2.41 19.06 29.45
C PHE A 362 -1.91 17.73 28.87
N ALA A 363 -0.96 17.77 27.94
CA ALA A 363 -0.34 16.57 27.39
C ALA A 363 0.34 15.72 28.48
N LYS A 364 1.06 16.33 29.41
CA LYS A 364 1.63 15.66 30.58
C LYS A 364 0.57 15.05 31.48
N SER A 365 -0.54 15.75 31.71
CA SER A 365 -1.65 15.22 32.51
C SER A 365 -2.28 13.97 31.86
N GLN A 366 -2.39 13.94 30.50
CA GLN A 366 -2.84 12.77 29.77
C GLN A 366 -1.90 11.57 29.95
N ILE A 367 -0.57 11.81 29.88
CA ILE A 367 0.46 10.78 30.09
C ILE A 367 0.37 10.24 31.53
N ALA A 368 0.30 11.13 32.53
CA ALA A 368 0.20 10.74 33.94
C ALA A 368 -1.08 9.93 34.23
N LEU A 369 -2.21 10.33 33.65
CA LEU A 369 -3.47 9.60 33.79
C LEU A 369 -3.39 8.23 33.08
N PHE A 370 -2.78 8.17 31.90
CA PHE A 370 -2.54 6.90 31.22
C PHE A 370 -1.69 5.94 32.06
N GLU A 371 -0.61 6.43 32.65
CA GLU A 371 0.24 5.65 33.55
C GLU A 371 -0.57 5.10 34.74
N LYS A 372 -1.34 5.95 35.41
CA LYS A 372 -2.18 5.57 36.54
C LYS A 372 -3.16 4.47 36.18
N LEU A 373 -3.95 4.67 35.10
CA LEU A 373 -5.04 3.76 34.73
C LEU A 373 -4.49 2.44 34.16
N SER A 374 -3.48 2.50 33.31
CA SER A 374 -2.88 1.30 32.73
C SER A 374 -2.16 0.45 33.77
N SER A 375 -1.43 1.06 34.72
CA SER A 375 -0.77 0.35 35.82
C SER A 375 -1.78 -0.33 36.75
N LYS A 376 -2.93 0.28 37.01
CA LYS A 376 -4.03 -0.36 37.77
C LYS A 376 -4.52 -1.64 37.07
N ILE A 377 -4.77 -1.59 35.76
CA ILE A 377 -5.20 -2.76 34.98
C ILE A 377 -4.13 -3.85 35.00
N VAL A 378 -2.87 -3.49 34.77
CA VAL A 378 -1.72 -4.40 34.77
C VAL A 378 -1.60 -5.14 36.11
N SER A 379 -1.64 -4.40 37.22
CA SER A 379 -1.50 -4.98 38.57
C SER A 379 -2.68 -5.87 38.95
N GLU A 380 -3.91 -5.41 38.69
CA GLU A 380 -5.12 -6.14 39.07
C GLU A 380 -5.35 -7.44 38.27
N LEU A 381 -4.91 -7.45 37.00
CA LEU A 381 -5.01 -8.62 36.13
C LEU A 381 -3.72 -9.47 36.13
N SER A 382 -2.66 -9.01 36.76
CA SER A 382 -1.32 -9.67 36.74
C SER A 382 -0.85 -9.99 35.30
N ILE A 383 -1.00 -9.05 34.37
CA ILE A 383 -0.65 -9.19 32.95
C ILE A 383 0.50 -8.24 32.56
N ASN A 384 1.15 -8.52 31.43
CA ASN A 384 2.17 -7.66 30.86
C ASN A 384 1.82 -7.31 29.39
N PRO A 385 0.86 -6.40 29.17
CA PRO A 385 0.48 -5.95 27.82
C PRO A 385 1.43 -4.89 27.29
N ILE A 386 1.45 -4.71 25.96
CA ILE A 386 2.12 -3.58 25.30
C ILE A 386 1.40 -2.29 25.68
N ARG A 387 2.08 -1.31 26.25
CA ARG A 387 1.52 0.02 26.55
C ARG A 387 1.94 1.04 25.53
N HIS A 388 1.01 1.87 25.03
CA HIS A 388 1.33 2.91 24.06
C HIS A 388 0.35 4.09 24.06
N ILE A 389 0.88 5.31 23.95
CA ILE A 389 0.08 6.54 23.90
C ILE A 389 0.47 7.47 22.75
N LEU A 390 1.76 7.51 22.36
CA LEU A 390 2.28 8.48 21.41
C LEU A 390 1.78 8.25 19.98
N ASN A 391 1.41 9.37 19.33
CA ASN A 391 1.21 9.50 17.89
C ASN A 391 2.46 10.12 17.25
N THR A 392 2.42 10.52 15.96
CA THR A 392 3.56 11.09 15.22
C THR A 392 4.25 12.23 15.99
N SER A 393 3.51 13.28 16.36
CA SER A 393 4.08 14.45 17.04
C SER A 393 4.56 14.10 18.45
N GLY A 394 3.85 13.18 19.12
CA GLY A 394 4.25 12.68 20.44
C GLY A 394 5.61 11.98 20.43
N ILE A 395 5.98 11.29 19.35
CA ILE A 395 7.28 10.61 19.21
C ILE A 395 8.42 11.64 19.37
N SER A 396 8.26 12.83 18.79
CA SER A 396 9.26 13.89 18.83
C SER A 396 9.21 14.73 20.09
N ASN A 397 8.00 15.04 20.58
CA ASN A 397 7.80 16.03 21.64
C ASN A 397 7.78 15.46 23.05
N TYR A 398 7.52 14.11 23.18
CA TYR A 398 7.40 13.42 24.49
C TYR A 398 8.16 12.08 24.48
N PRO A 399 9.47 12.08 24.18
CA PRO A 399 10.25 10.83 24.02
C PRO A 399 10.30 9.97 25.31
N GLU A 400 10.04 10.57 26.48
CA GLU A 400 9.95 9.86 27.76
C GLU A 400 8.72 8.92 27.84
N ALA A 401 7.64 9.21 27.07
CA ALA A 401 6.38 8.47 27.08
C ALA A 401 6.27 7.43 25.93
N GLN A 402 7.38 6.96 25.39
CA GLN A 402 7.38 5.94 24.32
C GLN A 402 6.77 4.61 24.79
N TYR A 403 6.87 4.29 26.06
CA TYR A 403 6.45 2.99 26.62
C TYR A 403 6.99 1.81 25.80
N ASP A 404 6.14 0.82 25.51
CA ASP A 404 6.54 -0.37 24.76
C ASP A 404 6.36 -0.24 23.24
N MET A 405 5.51 0.71 22.79
CA MET A 405 5.21 0.93 21.37
C MET A 405 4.80 2.37 21.10
N VAL A 406 5.04 2.84 19.87
CA VAL A 406 4.54 4.13 19.36
C VAL A 406 3.72 3.92 18.08
N ARG A 407 2.86 4.90 17.75
CA ARG A 407 2.01 4.86 16.54
C ARG A 407 2.39 5.98 15.59
N LEU A 408 3.15 5.65 14.56
CA LEU A 408 3.52 6.57 13.49
C LEU A 408 2.37 6.69 12.48
N GLY A 409 1.83 7.88 12.34
CA GLY A 409 0.75 8.20 11.41
C GLY A 409 1.23 9.09 10.27
N ILE A 410 0.76 10.32 10.25
CA ILE A 410 0.96 11.27 9.14
C ILE A 410 2.43 11.54 8.81
N GLY A 411 3.33 11.40 9.79
CA GLY A 411 4.77 11.63 9.60
C GLY A 411 5.42 10.70 8.57
N VAL A 412 4.97 9.45 8.47
CA VAL A 412 5.53 8.53 7.45
C VAL A 412 5.18 9.00 6.03
N TYR A 413 4.10 9.78 5.88
CA TYR A 413 3.67 10.38 4.62
C TYR A 413 4.32 11.75 4.34
N GLY A 414 5.31 12.16 5.14
CA GLY A 414 6.09 13.36 4.92
C GLY A 414 5.49 14.65 5.48
N VAL A 415 4.55 14.54 6.42
CA VAL A 415 3.88 15.71 7.03
C VAL A 415 4.20 15.78 8.52
N SER A 416 4.68 16.95 8.96
CA SER A 416 4.83 17.31 10.37
C SER A 416 4.23 18.68 10.64
N ASN A 417 3.69 18.87 11.85
CA ASN A 417 3.25 20.18 12.34
C ASN A 417 4.42 21.04 12.84
N ASP A 418 5.59 20.46 13.03
CA ASP A 418 6.82 21.17 13.39
C ASP A 418 7.63 21.50 12.13
N ALA A 419 7.80 22.81 11.86
CA ALA A 419 8.60 23.29 10.73
C ALA A 419 10.07 22.87 10.83
N SER A 420 10.60 22.69 12.05
CA SER A 420 11.96 22.22 12.27
C SER A 420 12.14 20.75 11.90
N GLU A 421 11.09 19.94 12.01
CA GLU A 421 11.05 18.54 11.64
C GLU A 421 10.77 18.34 10.14
N THR A 422 9.86 19.15 9.57
CA THR A 422 9.45 19.09 8.16
C THR A 422 10.64 19.10 7.19
N LYS A 423 11.71 19.82 7.50
CA LYS A 423 12.91 19.88 6.66
C LYS A 423 13.69 18.56 6.54
N TYR A 424 13.44 17.62 7.44
CA TYR A 424 14.06 16.29 7.41
C TYR A 424 13.16 15.22 6.80
N LEU A 425 11.91 15.56 6.47
CA LEU A 425 10.97 14.66 5.85
C LEU A 425 10.96 14.86 4.34
N GLU A 426 10.78 13.77 3.61
CA GLU A 426 10.62 13.78 2.17
C GLU A 426 9.14 13.74 1.80
N ASN A 427 8.77 14.50 0.75
CA ASN A 427 7.42 14.50 0.23
C ASN A 427 7.07 13.16 -0.42
N VAL A 428 6.00 12.53 0.01
CA VAL A 428 5.57 11.22 -0.46
C VAL A 428 4.64 11.31 -1.67
N GLY A 429 3.68 12.23 -1.65
CA GLY A 429 2.69 12.37 -2.71
C GLY A 429 2.94 13.58 -3.61
N THR A 430 2.94 13.40 -4.91
CA THR A 430 3.02 14.49 -5.89
C THR A 430 1.87 14.37 -6.87
N LEU A 431 0.94 15.33 -6.83
CA LEU A 431 -0.15 15.42 -7.78
C LEU A 431 0.34 16.16 -9.03
N LYS A 432 0.27 15.48 -10.18
CA LYS A 432 0.69 16.02 -11.49
C LYS A 432 -0.49 16.04 -12.44
N SER A 433 -0.51 17.06 -13.29
CA SER A 433 -1.48 17.19 -14.38
C SER A 433 -0.78 17.87 -15.56
N ILE A 434 -1.50 18.07 -16.65
CA ILE A 434 -0.97 18.70 -17.86
C ILE A 434 -1.67 20.05 -18.12
N ILE A 435 -1.07 20.84 -18.98
CA ILE A 435 -1.72 22.04 -19.55
C ILE A 435 -2.57 21.61 -20.74
N SER A 436 -3.89 21.69 -20.62
CA SER A 436 -4.81 21.34 -21.70
C SER A 436 -4.87 22.41 -22.80
N GLN A 437 -4.83 23.68 -22.41
CA GLN A 437 -4.90 24.81 -23.34
C GLN A 437 -4.26 26.06 -22.75
N ILE A 438 -3.65 26.88 -23.63
CA ILE A 438 -3.17 28.22 -23.28
C ILE A 438 -3.90 29.25 -24.12
N ARG A 439 -4.44 30.30 -23.47
CA ARG A 439 -5.11 31.43 -24.13
C ARG A 439 -4.52 32.75 -23.66
N THR A 440 -4.42 33.70 -24.57
CA THR A 440 -4.13 35.10 -24.23
C THR A 440 -5.45 35.88 -24.18
N ILE A 441 -5.69 36.59 -23.11
CA ILE A 441 -6.85 37.45 -22.91
C ILE A 441 -6.38 38.92 -22.79
N PRO A 442 -7.09 39.90 -23.36
CA PRO A 442 -6.77 41.31 -23.21
C PRO A 442 -7.13 41.86 -21.83
N ALA A 443 -6.61 43.02 -21.50
CA ALA A 443 -7.05 43.78 -20.32
C ALA A 443 -8.56 43.98 -20.28
N GLY A 444 -9.16 43.87 -19.10
CA GLY A 444 -10.61 44.00 -18.87
C GLY A 444 -11.42 42.74 -19.12
N GLU A 445 -10.82 41.65 -19.63
CA GLU A 445 -11.49 40.35 -19.70
C GLU A 445 -11.42 39.56 -18.41
N SER A 446 -12.38 38.69 -18.17
CA SER A 446 -12.51 37.92 -16.94
C SER A 446 -12.33 36.42 -17.15
N VAL A 447 -11.92 35.69 -16.08
CA VAL A 447 -11.74 34.25 -16.11
C VAL A 447 -12.70 33.54 -15.15
N GLY A 448 -13.33 32.48 -15.65
CA GLY A 448 -14.09 31.51 -14.88
C GLY A 448 -15.46 32.01 -14.38
N TYR A 449 -16.07 31.12 -13.54
CA TYR A 449 -17.39 31.40 -12.96
C TYR A 449 -17.41 32.63 -12.06
N GLY A 450 -18.47 33.46 -12.23
CA GLY A 450 -18.67 34.66 -11.42
C GLY A 450 -17.71 35.79 -11.75
N ARG A 451 -16.92 35.67 -12.81
CA ARG A 451 -15.97 36.71 -13.28
C ARG A 451 -15.09 37.26 -12.17
N ARG A 452 -14.62 36.36 -11.29
CA ARG A 452 -13.89 36.74 -10.05
C ARG A 452 -12.45 37.17 -10.27
N PHE A 453 -11.89 36.88 -11.45
CA PHE A 453 -10.61 37.40 -11.90
C PHE A 453 -10.84 38.30 -13.11
N MET A 454 -10.22 39.48 -13.09
CA MET A 454 -10.23 40.44 -14.19
C MET A 454 -8.76 40.69 -14.56
N ALA A 455 -8.45 40.60 -15.84
CA ALA A 455 -7.09 40.87 -16.31
C ALA A 455 -6.84 42.39 -16.36
N ASP A 456 -5.82 42.86 -15.64
CA ASP A 456 -5.41 44.28 -15.67
C ASP A 456 -4.56 44.62 -16.89
N SER A 457 -3.99 43.66 -17.54
CA SER A 457 -3.16 43.74 -18.75
C SER A 457 -3.36 42.50 -19.60
N GLU A 458 -2.72 42.44 -20.77
CA GLU A 458 -2.70 41.23 -21.58
C GLU A 458 -2.14 40.06 -20.73
N THR A 459 -2.91 39.00 -20.55
CA THR A 459 -2.63 37.93 -19.62
C THR A 459 -2.74 36.56 -20.31
N LYS A 460 -1.75 35.67 -20.11
CA LYS A 460 -1.81 34.29 -20.58
C LYS A 460 -2.38 33.39 -19.51
N ILE A 461 -3.42 32.65 -19.86
CA ILE A 461 -4.13 31.73 -18.98
C ILE A 461 -3.94 30.31 -19.47
N ALA A 462 -3.44 29.43 -18.62
CA ALA A 462 -3.41 27.99 -18.86
C ALA A 462 -4.56 27.30 -18.13
N THR A 463 -5.24 26.38 -18.82
CA THR A 463 -6.27 25.50 -18.25
C THR A 463 -5.66 24.15 -17.91
N ILE A 464 -5.90 23.67 -16.68
CA ILE A 464 -5.41 22.39 -16.16
C ILE A 464 -6.62 21.51 -15.84
N PRO A 465 -6.66 20.23 -16.32
CA PRO A 465 -7.80 19.33 -16.19
C PRO A 465 -7.83 18.65 -14.80
N ILE A 466 -7.99 19.47 -13.75
CA ILE A 466 -8.18 19.04 -12.37
C ILE A 466 -9.02 20.10 -11.65
N GLY A 467 -9.96 19.66 -10.81
CA GLY A 467 -10.87 20.56 -10.12
C GLY A 467 -11.27 20.08 -8.72
N TYR A 468 -12.40 20.63 -8.22
CA TYR A 468 -12.83 20.27 -6.87
C TYR A 468 -13.41 18.85 -6.77
N ALA A 469 -13.83 18.21 -7.86
CA ALA A 469 -14.21 16.81 -7.88
C ALA A 469 -13.03 15.88 -7.63
N ASP A 470 -11.80 16.33 -7.92
CA ASP A 470 -10.55 15.62 -7.68
C ASP A 470 -9.93 15.96 -6.31
N GLY A 471 -10.60 16.80 -5.52
CA GLY A 471 -10.16 17.19 -4.18
C GLY A 471 -9.47 18.54 -4.07
N ILE A 472 -9.36 19.32 -5.16
CA ILE A 472 -8.81 20.69 -5.09
C ILE A 472 -9.79 21.61 -4.35
N PRO A 473 -9.39 22.23 -3.24
CA PRO A 473 -10.29 23.11 -2.49
C PRO A 473 -10.76 24.30 -3.34
N ARG A 474 -12.07 24.57 -3.35
CA ARG A 474 -12.60 25.75 -4.04
C ARG A 474 -12.05 27.07 -3.50
N SER A 475 -11.61 27.09 -2.24
CA SER A 475 -10.94 28.23 -1.60
C SER A 475 -9.58 28.57 -2.19
N TRP A 476 -8.99 27.66 -2.99
CA TRP A 476 -7.71 27.94 -3.67
C TRP A 476 -7.86 28.83 -4.90
N GLY A 477 -9.08 29.07 -5.38
CA GLY A 477 -9.32 30.05 -6.41
C GLY A 477 -8.96 31.49 -6.01
N ASN A 478 -9.00 32.41 -6.96
CA ASN A 478 -8.73 33.83 -6.78
C ASN A 478 -7.36 34.13 -6.15
N GLU A 479 -6.30 33.55 -6.74
CA GLU A 479 -4.90 33.76 -6.38
C GLU A 479 -4.49 33.27 -4.97
N THR A 480 -5.38 32.54 -4.26
CA THR A 480 -5.05 31.93 -2.96
C THR A 480 -4.16 30.70 -3.13
N GLY A 481 -4.47 29.84 -4.09
CA GLY A 481 -3.70 28.65 -4.44
C GLY A 481 -2.80 28.87 -5.65
N PHE A 482 -1.88 27.94 -5.85
CA PHE A 482 -0.98 27.94 -7.00
C PHE A 482 -0.64 26.50 -7.42
N VAL A 483 -0.15 26.37 -8.66
CA VAL A 483 0.52 25.16 -9.14
C VAL A 483 1.98 25.49 -9.49
N MET A 484 2.81 24.46 -9.60
CA MET A 484 4.19 24.60 -10.05
C MET A 484 4.30 24.19 -11.52
N ILE A 485 4.81 25.09 -12.37
CA ILE A 485 5.12 24.82 -13.78
C ILE A 485 6.60 25.14 -13.99
N LYS A 486 7.41 24.15 -14.37
CA LYS A 486 8.86 24.31 -14.52
C LYS A 486 9.54 24.97 -13.30
N ASN A 487 9.16 24.57 -12.10
CA ASN A 487 9.65 25.12 -10.82
C ASN A 487 9.27 26.59 -10.57
N GLN A 488 8.30 27.16 -11.28
CA GLN A 488 7.77 28.49 -11.08
C GLN A 488 6.32 28.43 -10.60
N LYS A 489 5.93 29.31 -9.67
CA LYS A 489 4.56 29.39 -9.18
C LYS A 489 3.67 30.03 -10.24
N ALA A 490 2.57 29.35 -10.58
CA ALA A 490 1.48 29.87 -11.37
C ALA A 490 0.22 29.97 -10.49
N ASN A 491 -0.23 31.17 -10.19
CA ASN A 491 -1.38 31.38 -9.31
C ASN A 491 -2.69 30.92 -10.00
N ILE A 492 -3.57 30.30 -9.21
CA ILE A 492 -4.91 29.90 -9.68
C ILE A 492 -5.77 31.16 -9.79
N VAL A 493 -6.25 31.47 -10.98
CA VAL A 493 -7.08 32.63 -11.28
C VAL A 493 -8.54 32.25 -11.50
N GLY A 494 -9.45 33.10 -11.02
CA GLY A 494 -10.87 32.82 -11.02
C GLY A 494 -11.25 31.67 -10.07
N SER A 495 -12.45 31.12 -10.24
CA SER A 495 -12.96 30.04 -9.41
C SER A 495 -12.43 28.68 -9.86
N VAL A 496 -12.07 27.79 -8.93
CA VAL A 496 -11.83 26.38 -9.23
C VAL A 496 -13.15 25.76 -9.71
N CYS A 497 -13.14 25.13 -10.88
CA CYS A 497 -14.29 24.44 -11.47
C CYS A 497 -14.38 22.99 -10.95
N MET A 498 -15.38 22.23 -11.43
CA MET A 498 -15.60 20.85 -11.00
C MET A 498 -14.40 19.96 -11.37
N ASP A 499 -13.94 20.05 -12.61
CA ASP A 499 -12.95 19.19 -13.26
C ASP A 499 -11.80 19.97 -13.91
N MET A 500 -11.74 21.30 -13.71
CA MET A 500 -10.71 22.18 -14.27
C MET A 500 -10.37 23.33 -13.33
N LEU A 501 -9.17 23.86 -13.47
CA LEU A 501 -8.75 25.13 -12.91
C LEU A 501 -7.93 25.92 -13.93
N MET A 502 -7.85 27.24 -13.76
CA MET A 502 -7.11 28.14 -14.62
C MET A 502 -6.01 28.80 -13.81
N VAL A 503 -4.84 28.96 -14.43
CA VAL A 503 -3.66 29.57 -13.81
C VAL A 503 -3.07 30.66 -14.70
N ASN A 504 -2.50 31.69 -14.09
CA ASN A 504 -1.78 32.73 -14.79
C ASN A 504 -0.38 32.26 -15.14
N VAL A 505 -0.06 32.21 -16.45
CA VAL A 505 1.23 31.79 -16.97
C VAL A 505 1.91 32.89 -17.82
N THR A 506 1.54 34.14 -17.60
CA THR A 506 2.04 35.28 -18.41
C THR A 506 3.56 35.31 -18.49
N ASP A 507 4.22 35.10 -17.36
CA ASP A 507 5.70 35.14 -17.23
C ASP A 507 6.35 33.76 -17.32
N ILE A 508 5.58 32.70 -17.60
CA ILE A 508 6.09 31.32 -17.60
C ILE A 508 6.12 30.79 -19.04
N LYS A 509 7.31 30.40 -19.51
CA LYS A 509 7.44 29.72 -20.82
C LYS A 509 6.96 28.28 -20.70
N CYS A 510 5.73 28.03 -21.07
CA CYS A 510 5.13 26.69 -21.09
C CYS A 510 4.34 26.45 -22.39
N LEU A 511 4.07 25.18 -22.68
CA LEU A 511 3.35 24.71 -23.86
C LEU A 511 2.18 23.82 -23.43
N GLU A 512 1.18 23.71 -24.30
CA GLU A 512 0.12 22.71 -24.15
C GLU A 512 0.70 21.29 -24.15
N GLY A 513 0.20 20.42 -23.29
CA GLY A 513 0.70 19.06 -23.05
C GLY A 513 1.88 18.97 -22.07
N GLU A 514 2.46 20.08 -21.60
CA GLU A 514 3.49 20.05 -20.54
C GLU A 514 2.84 19.89 -19.15
N SER A 515 3.55 19.20 -18.24
CA SER A 515 3.17 18.98 -16.83
C SER A 515 3.85 19.97 -15.88
#